data_406580fa1844c262dc624d07146b8b85
#
_entry.id   406580fa1844c262dc624d07146b8b85
#
_cell.length_a   1.000
_cell.length_b   1.000
_cell.length_c   1.000
_cell.angle_alpha   90.00
_cell.angle_beta   90.00
_cell.angle_gamma   90.00
#
_symmetry.space_group_name_H-M   'P 1'
#
loop_
_entity.id
_entity.type
_entity.pdbx_description
1 polymer ?
#
loop_
_entity_poly.entity_id
_entity_poly.type
_entity_poly.pdbx_seq_one_letter_code
_entity_poly.pdbx_strand_id
1 'polypeptide(L)'
;PTANLDQDAIARLHDQIVYLKRQGRTVVIAEHRLYFLTDLIDQAWYIRQGSLSRRFTREEFQRLTDEERERLGLRTLSSAPCTLPPAKPAGSGEGLSVEGLTCAFQKREAVSRELSFSVRPGEVVAVTGPNGVGKTTLSRCLCGLLREQAGTVRLHGRPLGRKERQRAAFCVMQDVNHQLFSDSVWGECRISAPDAPDEKIAEVLDRLQLLSFRERHPMALSGGQKQRLAVATALLSEKPVLIFDEPTSGLDYARMVEVSGVIRDLARQGRIVLVVTHDQEFLQQACDRVLHL
;
A
#
# COMPACT_ATOMS: atom_id res chain seq x y z
N PRO A 1 14.55 7.19 -0.37
CA PRO A 1 14.48 7.47 -1.82
C PRO A 1 13.62 6.47 -2.59
N THR A 2 13.28 5.28 -2.02
CA THR A 2 12.61 4.20 -2.77
C THR A 2 11.10 4.13 -2.59
N ALA A 3 10.47 5.03 -1.87
CA ALA A 3 9.05 4.95 -1.46
C ALA A 3 8.07 4.67 -2.63
N ASN A 4 8.36 5.16 -3.84
CA ASN A 4 7.48 5.04 -5.02
C ASN A 4 8.19 4.39 -6.23
N LEU A 5 9.33 3.73 -6.00
CA LEU A 5 10.11 3.11 -7.07
C LEU A 5 9.72 1.63 -7.25
N ASP A 6 9.57 1.23 -8.51
CA ASP A 6 9.51 -0.19 -8.88
C ASP A 6 10.90 -0.84 -8.84
N GLN A 7 10.96 -2.16 -9.05
CA GLN A 7 12.21 -2.91 -8.94
C GLN A 7 13.26 -2.41 -9.93
N ASP A 8 12.88 -2.06 -11.16
CA ASP A 8 13.81 -1.56 -12.18
C ASP A 8 14.38 -0.18 -11.80
N ALA A 9 13.54 0.70 -11.24
CA ALA A 9 13.99 2.00 -10.77
C ALA A 9 14.90 1.87 -9.53
N ILE A 10 14.66 0.90 -8.65
CA ILE A 10 15.55 0.58 -7.51
C ILE A 10 16.89 0.05 -8.01
N ALA A 11 16.91 -0.83 -9.02
CA ALA A 11 18.14 -1.31 -9.63
C ALA A 11 18.97 -0.15 -10.23
N ARG A 12 18.33 0.76 -10.95
CA ARG A 12 19.00 1.96 -11.46
C ARG A 12 19.55 2.86 -10.36
N LEU A 13 18.80 3.02 -9.25
CA LEU A 13 19.28 3.77 -8.10
C LEU A 13 20.49 3.12 -7.45
N HIS A 14 20.50 1.80 -7.31
CA HIS A 14 21.64 1.03 -6.84
C HIS A 14 22.88 1.32 -7.69
N ASP A 15 22.78 1.23 -9.02
CA ASP A 15 23.89 1.49 -9.95
C ASP A 15 24.43 2.94 -9.83
N GLN A 16 23.53 3.92 -9.62
CA GLN A 16 23.96 5.30 -9.38
C GLN A 16 24.73 5.45 -8.06
N ILE A 17 24.33 4.75 -7.01
CA ILE A 17 25.05 4.75 -5.73
C ILE A 17 26.44 4.11 -5.91
N VAL A 18 26.53 2.96 -6.62
CA VAL A 18 27.81 2.32 -6.97
C VAL A 18 28.73 3.31 -7.69
N TYR A 19 28.19 4.01 -8.71
CA TYR A 19 28.95 5.00 -9.47
C TYR A 19 29.50 6.13 -8.58
N LEU A 20 28.66 6.71 -7.70
CA LEU A 20 29.08 7.76 -6.77
C LEU A 20 30.18 7.28 -5.80
N LYS A 21 30.03 6.07 -5.26
CA LYS A 21 31.04 5.45 -4.38
C LYS A 21 32.38 5.26 -5.09
N ARG A 22 32.37 4.79 -6.34
CA ARG A 22 33.61 4.64 -7.16
C ARG A 22 34.33 5.96 -7.42
N GLN A 23 33.60 7.08 -7.38
CA GLN A 23 34.16 8.42 -7.50
C GLN A 23 34.69 8.98 -6.15
N GLY A 24 34.73 8.17 -5.11
CA GLY A 24 35.16 8.59 -3.76
C GLY A 24 34.17 9.52 -3.05
N ARG A 25 32.90 9.56 -3.47
CA ARG A 25 31.86 10.37 -2.82
C ARG A 25 31.36 9.67 -1.55
N THR A 26 31.17 10.45 -0.48
CA THR A 26 30.46 10.00 0.69
C THR A 26 28.94 10.08 0.39
N VAL A 27 28.25 8.96 0.55
CA VAL A 27 26.81 8.87 0.32
C VAL A 27 26.11 8.52 1.64
N VAL A 28 25.18 9.34 2.06
CA VAL A 28 24.34 9.10 3.25
C VAL A 28 22.90 8.88 2.80
N ILE A 29 22.30 7.75 3.19
CA ILE A 29 20.96 7.36 2.78
C ILE A 29 20.13 7.03 4.02
N ALA A 30 18.96 7.67 4.17
CA ALA A 30 17.93 7.28 5.11
C ALA A 30 16.84 6.51 4.36
N GLU A 31 16.65 5.22 4.69
CA GLU A 31 15.78 4.33 3.95
C GLU A 31 15.19 3.23 4.84
N HIS A 32 14.00 2.77 4.49
CA HIS A 32 13.35 1.61 5.12
C HIS A 32 13.51 0.33 4.29
N ARG A 33 13.52 0.41 2.96
CA ARG A 33 13.80 -0.72 2.08
C ARG A 33 15.30 -0.95 2.03
N LEU A 34 15.79 -1.98 2.71
CA LEU A 34 17.22 -2.17 2.97
C LEU A 34 17.92 -3.13 2.00
N TYR A 35 17.17 -4.07 1.39
CA TYR A 35 17.71 -5.17 0.60
C TYR A 35 18.65 -4.73 -0.52
N PHE A 36 18.37 -3.61 -1.19
CA PHE A 36 19.17 -3.12 -2.32
C PHE A 36 20.44 -2.37 -1.89
N LEU A 37 20.63 -2.16 -0.60
CA LEU A 37 21.79 -1.46 -0.03
C LEU A 37 22.78 -2.41 0.65
N THR A 38 22.43 -3.66 0.87
CA THR A 38 23.17 -4.60 1.72
C THR A 38 24.59 -4.84 1.27
N ASP A 39 24.87 -4.81 -0.04
CA ASP A 39 26.19 -4.93 -0.64
C ASP A 39 26.93 -3.59 -0.76
N LEU A 40 26.23 -2.48 -0.60
CA LEU A 40 26.80 -1.13 -0.80
C LEU A 40 27.22 -0.44 0.50
N ILE A 41 26.60 -0.78 1.62
CA ILE A 41 26.84 -0.08 2.89
C ILE A 41 28.26 -0.36 3.41
N ASP A 42 28.87 0.67 3.97
CA ASP A 42 30.11 0.54 4.74
C ASP A 42 29.81 0.54 6.24
N GLN A 43 28.80 1.33 6.65
CA GLN A 43 28.26 1.40 8.01
C GLN A 43 26.75 1.62 7.95
N ALA A 44 26.00 1.05 8.89
CA ALA A 44 24.61 1.37 9.12
C ALA A 44 24.41 1.99 10.52
N TRP A 45 23.64 3.07 10.55
CA TRP A 45 23.33 3.80 11.78
C TRP A 45 21.85 3.64 12.11
N TYR A 46 21.57 2.99 13.22
CA TYR A 46 20.21 2.82 13.70
C TYR A 46 19.83 3.98 14.62
N ILE A 47 18.88 4.79 14.13
CA ILE A 47 18.41 5.98 14.85
C ILE A 47 17.03 5.65 15.43
N ARG A 48 16.86 5.91 16.73
CA ARG A 48 15.61 5.73 17.45
C ARG A 48 15.33 6.95 18.32
N GLN A 49 14.10 7.50 18.22
CA GLN A 49 13.66 8.68 18.99
C GLN A 49 14.64 9.87 18.88
N GLY A 50 15.18 10.12 17.70
CA GLY A 50 16.10 11.22 17.42
C GLY A 50 17.54 10.98 17.89
N SER A 51 17.86 9.81 18.46
CA SER A 51 19.20 9.48 18.97
C SER A 51 19.80 8.29 18.23
N LEU A 52 21.13 8.32 18.04
CA LEU A 52 21.88 7.20 17.49
C LEU A 52 21.94 6.08 18.54
N SER A 53 21.16 5.02 18.31
CA SER A 53 21.01 3.91 19.26
C SER A 53 22.06 2.82 19.03
N ARG A 54 22.42 2.53 17.78
CA ARG A 54 23.41 1.50 17.43
C ARG A 54 24.11 1.84 16.11
N ARG A 55 25.39 1.47 16.02
CA ARG A 55 26.16 1.44 14.77
C ARG A 55 26.46 0.00 14.42
N PHE A 56 26.43 -0.29 13.14
CA PHE A 56 26.78 -1.60 12.59
C PHE A 56 27.88 -1.43 11.56
N THR A 57 28.86 -2.30 11.56
CA THR A 57 29.72 -2.52 10.41
C THR A 57 28.91 -3.20 9.29
N ARG A 58 29.47 -3.27 8.08
CA ARG A 58 28.87 -4.02 6.97
C ARG A 58 28.57 -5.47 7.38
N GLU A 59 29.57 -6.14 7.96
CA GLU A 59 29.49 -7.56 8.34
C GLU A 59 28.45 -7.81 9.42
N GLU A 60 28.39 -6.96 10.43
CA GLU A 60 27.37 -7.04 11.48
C GLU A 60 25.97 -6.84 10.93
N PHE A 61 25.80 -5.87 10.02
CA PHE A 61 24.50 -5.58 9.43
C PHE A 61 24.01 -6.70 8.52
N GLN A 62 24.90 -7.27 7.69
CA GLN A 62 24.58 -8.37 6.80
C GLN A 62 24.29 -9.69 7.54
N ARG A 63 24.80 -9.86 8.77
CA ARG A 63 24.59 -11.04 9.62
C ARG A 63 23.39 -10.94 10.55
N LEU A 64 22.64 -9.83 10.53
CA LEU A 64 21.43 -9.71 11.33
C LEU A 64 20.48 -10.86 11.00
N THR A 65 20.07 -11.59 12.02
CA THR A 65 19.01 -12.60 11.88
C THR A 65 17.65 -11.92 11.66
N ASP A 66 16.69 -12.66 11.12
CA ASP A 66 15.33 -12.13 10.94
C ASP A 66 14.71 -11.69 12.27
N GLU A 67 14.93 -12.44 13.36
CA GLU A 67 14.45 -12.08 14.70
C GLU A 67 15.05 -10.76 15.21
N GLU A 68 16.36 -10.58 15.02
CA GLU A 68 17.06 -9.33 15.42
C GLU A 68 16.58 -8.14 14.59
N ARG A 69 16.43 -8.35 13.28
CA ARG A 69 15.94 -7.37 12.32
C ARG A 69 14.52 -6.91 12.69
N GLU A 70 13.62 -7.85 12.93
CA GLU A 70 12.24 -7.58 13.29
C GLU A 70 12.12 -6.87 14.63
N ARG A 71 12.89 -7.27 15.63
CA ARG A 71 12.96 -6.58 16.93
C ARG A 71 13.45 -5.14 16.81
N LEU A 72 14.32 -4.86 15.83
CA LEU A 72 14.76 -3.50 15.52
C LEU A 72 13.75 -2.73 14.65
N GLY A 73 12.70 -3.37 14.16
CA GLY A 73 11.73 -2.76 13.24
C GLY A 73 12.28 -2.53 11.83
N LEU A 74 13.33 -3.26 11.43
CA LEU A 74 13.97 -3.14 10.14
C LEU A 74 13.30 -4.03 9.10
N ARG A 75 13.18 -3.51 7.87
CA ARG A 75 12.67 -4.25 6.70
C ARG A 75 13.67 -5.32 6.26
N THR A 76 13.22 -6.25 5.42
CA THR A 76 14.06 -7.35 4.94
C THR A 76 15.37 -6.89 4.28
N LEU A 77 16.42 -7.67 4.52
CA LEU A 77 17.72 -7.52 3.85
C LEU A 77 17.83 -8.39 2.58
N SER A 78 16.79 -9.18 2.29
CA SER A 78 16.74 -10.08 1.12
C SER A 78 15.78 -9.54 0.06
N SER A 79 16.16 -9.73 -1.20
CA SER A 79 15.34 -9.40 -2.37
C SER A 79 14.53 -10.59 -2.90
N ALA A 80 14.37 -11.66 -2.11
CA ALA A 80 13.65 -12.85 -2.56
C ALA A 80 12.22 -12.49 -3.00
N PRO A 81 11.83 -12.83 -4.25
CA PRO A 81 10.50 -12.52 -4.75
C PRO A 81 9.45 -13.38 -4.03
N CYS A 82 8.34 -12.75 -3.69
CA CYS A 82 7.16 -13.45 -3.21
C CYS A 82 6.42 -14.11 -4.39
N THR A 83 6.16 -15.40 -4.28
CA THR A 83 5.37 -16.14 -5.27
C THR A 83 3.96 -16.39 -4.72
N LEU A 84 2.98 -15.68 -5.26
CA LEU A 84 1.56 -15.87 -4.95
C LEU A 84 0.83 -16.49 -6.16
N PRO A 85 -0.23 -17.28 -5.93
CA PRO A 85 -1.07 -17.76 -7.02
C PRO A 85 -1.73 -16.59 -7.75
N PRO A 86 -1.96 -16.70 -9.08
CA PRO A 86 -2.60 -15.64 -9.86
C PRO A 86 -4.05 -15.38 -9.41
N ALA A 87 -4.54 -14.19 -9.66
CA ALA A 87 -5.95 -13.85 -9.47
C ALA A 87 -6.84 -14.79 -10.28
N LYS A 88 -8.04 -15.09 -9.77
CA LYS A 88 -8.98 -15.97 -10.46
C LYS A 88 -9.53 -15.29 -11.70
N PRO A 89 -9.85 -16.07 -12.78
CA PRO A 89 -10.59 -15.56 -13.91
C PRO A 89 -11.92 -14.92 -13.48
N ALA A 90 -12.46 -14.04 -14.32
CA ALA A 90 -13.81 -13.50 -14.13
C ALA A 90 -14.84 -14.65 -14.04
N GLY A 91 -15.81 -14.50 -13.14
CA GLY A 91 -16.84 -15.51 -12.91
C GLY A 91 -18.12 -14.89 -12.34
N SER A 92 -19.22 -15.59 -12.48
CA SER A 92 -20.57 -15.16 -12.04
C SER A 92 -20.81 -15.31 -10.53
N GLY A 93 -19.77 -15.59 -9.74
CA GLY A 93 -19.88 -15.91 -8.32
C GLY A 93 -20.02 -14.69 -7.39
N GLU A 94 -20.00 -14.99 -6.09
CA GLU A 94 -19.95 -13.97 -5.03
C GLU A 94 -18.66 -13.16 -5.11
N GLY A 95 -18.75 -11.84 -4.90
CA GLY A 95 -17.63 -10.93 -4.85
C GLY A 95 -17.57 -9.94 -6.01
N LEU A 96 -16.40 -9.41 -6.27
CA LEU A 96 -16.10 -8.50 -7.38
C LEU A 96 -15.69 -9.31 -8.60
N SER A 97 -16.37 -9.10 -9.74
CA SER A 97 -15.98 -9.65 -11.03
C SER A 97 -15.77 -8.53 -12.04
N VAL A 98 -14.70 -8.63 -12.78
CA VAL A 98 -14.30 -7.67 -13.83
C VAL A 98 -14.15 -8.43 -15.12
N GLU A 99 -14.84 -8.00 -16.18
CA GLU A 99 -14.90 -8.68 -17.48
C GLU A 99 -14.53 -7.71 -18.60
N GLY A 100 -13.47 -7.98 -19.34
CA GLY A 100 -13.03 -7.22 -20.51
C GLY A 100 -12.78 -5.74 -20.23
N LEU A 101 -12.37 -5.39 -19.02
CA LEU A 101 -12.23 -4.00 -18.60
C LEU A 101 -11.08 -3.32 -19.33
N THR A 102 -11.40 -2.22 -19.99
CA THR A 102 -10.44 -1.34 -20.67
C THR A 102 -10.46 0.03 -20.01
N CYS A 103 -9.32 0.46 -19.47
CA CYS A 103 -9.15 1.73 -18.79
C CYS A 103 -8.14 2.61 -19.53
N ALA A 104 -8.46 3.90 -19.66
CA ALA A 104 -7.52 4.91 -20.16
C ALA A 104 -7.62 6.19 -19.34
N PHE A 105 -6.51 6.88 -19.22
CA PHE A 105 -6.47 8.19 -18.60
C PHE A 105 -6.57 9.28 -19.69
N GLN A 106 -7.63 10.12 -19.66
CA GLN A 106 -7.81 11.29 -20.52
C GLN A 106 -7.54 11.08 -22.02
N LYS A 107 -8.38 10.40 -22.76
CA LYS A 107 -8.24 10.23 -24.25
C LYS A 107 -6.86 9.73 -24.74
N ARG A 108 -5.97 9.28 -23.84
CA ARG A 108 -4.73 8.62 -24.20
C ARG A 108 -4.98 7.16 -24.58
N GLU A 109 -3.97 6.50 -25.14
CA GLU A 109 -4.05 5.06 -25.39
C GLU A 109 -4.44 4.30 -24.12
N ALA A 110 -5.21 3.23 -24.28
CA ALA A 110 -5.65 2.39 -23.18
C ALA A 110 -4.41 1.84 -22.44
N VAL A 111 -4.31 2.15 -21.15
CA VAL A 111 -3.20 1.70 -20.30
C VAL A 111 -3.42 0.25 -19.86
N SER A 112 -4.69 -0.18 -19.74
CA SER A 112 -5.07 -1.57 -19.46
C SER A 112 -6.14 -1.99 -20.45
N ARG A 113 -5.94 -3.13 -21.13
CA ARG A 113 -6.87 -3.64 -22.15
C ARG A 113 -7.39 -5.00 -21.75
N GLU A 114 -8.73 -5.18 -21.86
CA GLU A 114 -9.44 -6.47 -21.72
C GLU A 114 -9.13 -7.24 -20.43
N LEU A 115 -8.92 -6.51 -19.32
CA LEU A 115 -8.68 -7.15 -18.04
C LEU A 115 -9.90 -7.94 -17.56
N SER A 116 -9.67 -9.20 -17.19
CA SER A 116 -10.71 -10.08 -16.66
C SER A 116 -10.18 -10.83 -15.43
N PHE A 117 -10.81 -10.61 -14.27
CA PHE A 117 -10.45 -11.25 -13.02
C PHE A 117 -11.60 -11.20 -12.01
N SER A 118 -11.47 -11.95 -10.92
CA SER A 118 -12.42 -11.90 -9.81
C SER A 118 -11.72 -11.90 -8.47
N VAL A 119 -12.37 -11.25 -7.48
CA VAL A 119 -11.94 -11.19 -6.08
C VAL A 119 -13.12 -11.59 -5.20
N ARG A 120 -12.94 -12.57 -4.33
CA ARG A 120 -13.98 -13.04 -3.41
C ARG A 120 -14.00 -12.21 -2.12
N PRO A 121 -15.13 -12.13 -1.42
CA PRO A 121 -15.16 -11.66 -0.04
C PRO A 121 -14.18 -12.46 0.82
N GLY A 122 -13.41 -11.78 1.67
CA GLY A 122 -12.39 -12.42 2.50
C GLY A 122 -11.03 -12.61 1.82
N GLU A 123 -10.88 -12.26 0.55
CA GLU A 123 -9.65 -12.40 -0.23
C GLU A 123 -8.95 -11.05 -0.38
N VAL A 124 -7.62 -11.05 -0.22
CA VAL A 124 -6.75 -9.90 -0.52
C VAL A 124 -5.99 -10.19 -1.80
N VAL A 125 -6.27 -9.43 -2.86
CA VAL A 125 -5.60 -9.59 -4.15
C VAL A 125 -4.62 -8.42 -4.37
N ALA A 126 -3.35 -8.77 -4.56
CA ALA A 126 -2.34 -7.80 -4.95
C ALA A 126 -2.44 -7.47 -6.43
N VAL A 127 -2.23 -6.21 -6.79
CA VAL A 127 -2.08 -5.73 -8.17
C VAL A 127 -0.64 -5.27 -8.34
N THR A 128 0.11 -5.96 -9.21
CA THR A 128 1.53 -5.72 -9.46
C THR A 128 1.78 -5.42 -10.94
N GLY A 129 2.97 -4.94 -11.26
CA GLY A 129 3.38 -4.62 -12.63
C GLY A 129 4.26 -3.36 -12.68
N PRO A 130 4.96 -3.07 -13.78
CA PRO A 130 5.85 -1.92 -13.92
C PRO A 130 5.18 -0.58 -13.62
N ASN A 131 5.97 0.45 -13.33
CA ASN A 131 5.44 1.79 -13.21
C ASN A 131 4.89 2.28 -14.55
N GLY A 132 3.75 2.97 -14.53
CA GLY A 132 3.08 3.44 -15.74
C GLY A 132 2.17 2.42 -16.43
N VAL A 133 2.15 1.13 -16.04
CA VAL A 133 1.31 0.08 -16.67
C VAL A 133 -0.19 0.27 -16.43
N GLY A 134 -0.59 1.15 -15.51
CA GLY A 134 -2.01 1.47 -15.30
C GLY A 134 -2.61 1.01 -13.97
N LYS A 135 -1.82 0.59 -13.00
CA LYS A 135 -2.32 0.15 -11.68
C LYS A 135 -3.23 1.18 -11.01
N THR A 136 -2.79 2.42 -10.87
CA THR A 136 -3.59 3.53 -10.31
C THR A 136 -4.80 3.86 -11.20
N THR A 137 -4.68 3.72 -12.53
CA THR A 137 -5.79 3.90 -13.47
C THR A 137 -6.87 2.85 -13.23
N LEU A 138 -6.49 1.58 -13.06
CA LEU A 138 -7.38 0.49 -12.69
C LEU A 138 -8.08 0.77 -11.36
N SER A 139 -7.33 1.15 -10.32
CA SER A 139 -7.87 1.50 -8.99
C SER A 139 -8.95 2.59 -9.10
N ARG A 140 -8.67 3.66 -9.81
CA ARG A 140 -9.62 4.76 -10.04
C ARG A 140 -10.85 4.33 -10.85
N CYS A 141 -10.67 3.44 -11.81
CA CYS A 141 -11.74 2.90 -12.61
C CYS A 141 -12.70 2.01 -11.77
N LEU A 142 -12.12 1.11 -10.95
CA LEU A 142 -12.88 0.25 -10.05
C LEU A 142 -13.67 1.05 -9.00
N CYS A 143 -13.11 2.15 -8.50
CA CYS A 143 -13.80 3.07 -7.58
C CYS A 143 -14.79 4.02 -8.28
N GLY A 144 -14.96 3.95 -9.61
CA GLY A 144 -15.82 4.86 -10.35
C GLY A 144 -15.33 6.31 -10.41
N LEU A 145 -14.07 6.58 -10.04
CA LEU A 145 -13.45 7.89 -10.17
C LEU A 145 -13.08 8.18 -11.62
N LEU A 146 -12.74 7.14 -12.37
CA LEU A 146 -12.48 7.18 -13.81
C LEU A 146 -13.52 6.34 -14.54
N ARG A 147 -13.94 6.79 -15.75
CA ARG A 147 -14.85 6.04 -16.61
C ARG A 147 -14.06 5.00 -17.42
N GLU A 148 -14.56 3.77 -17.43
CA GLU A 148 -14.09 2.71 -18.33
C GLU A 148 -14.38 3.06 -19.80
N GLN A 149 -13.54 2.56 -20.71
CA GLN A 149 -13.78 2.62 -22.15
C GLN A 149 -14.61 1.41 -22.63
N ALA A 150 -14.37 0.24 -22.02
CA ALA A 150 -15.09 -1.00 -22.31
C ALA A 150 -15.08 -1.91 -21.09
N GLY A 151 -15.89 -2.97 -21.13
CA GLY A 151 -15.97 -4.00 -20.09
C GLY A 151 -17.03 -3.72 -19.03
N THR A 152 -17.12 -4.63 -18.08
CA THR A 152 -18.15 -4.59 -17.02
C THR A 152 -17.52 -4.91 -15.67
N VAL A 153 -17.91 -4.15 -14.64
CA VAL A 153 -17.60 -4.44 -13.23
C VAL A 153 -18.90 -4.89 -12.55
N ARG A 154 -18.86 -6.05 -11.90
CA ARG A 154 -19.99 -6.63 -11.17
C ARG A 154 -19.64 -6.80 -9.70
N LEU A 155 -20.60 -6.60 -8.83
CA LEU A 155 -20.50 -6.94 -7.41
C LEU A 155 -21.66 -7.89 -7.06
N HIS A 156 -21.33 -9.07 -6.54
CA HIS A 156 -22.29 -10.14 -6.27
C HIS A 156 -23.20 -10.43 -7.47
N GLY A 157 -22.60 -10.55 -8.68
CA GLY A 157 -23.27 -10.79 -9.94
C GLY A 157 -24.00 -9.60 -10.54
N ARG A 158 -24.25 -8.52 -9.79
CA ARG A 158 -24.93 -7.31 -10.27
C ARG A 158 -23.93 -6.36 -10.95
N PRO A 159 -24.18 -5.91 -12.18
CA PRO A 159 -23.33 -4.91 -12.83
C PRO A 159 -23.44 -3.57 -12.09
N LEU A 160 -22.28 -2.92 -11.89
CA LEU A 160 -22.17 -1.63 -11.23
C LEU A 160 -21.83 -0.53 -12.23
N GLY A 161 -22.71 0.44 -12.36
CA GLY A 161 -22.39 1.70 -13.02
C GLY A 161 -21.40 2.56 -12.21
N ARG A 162 -20.91 3.63 -12.83
CA ARG A 162 -19.91 4.52 -12.22
C ARG A 162 -20.31 5.02 -10.83
N LYS A 163 -21.55 5.55 -10.67
CA LYS A 163 -22.04 6.08 -9.39
C LYS A 163 -22.21 4.98 -8.33
N GLU A 164 -22.61 3.77 -8.75
CA GLU A 164 -22.75 2.63 -7.84
C GLU A 164 -21.38 2.16 -7.33
N ARG A 165 -20.34 2.15 -8.19
CA ARG A 165 -18.96 1.88 -7.77
C ARG A 165 -18.45 2.91 -6.76
N GLN A 166 -18.71 4.19 -6.95
CA GLN A 166 -18.36 5.25 -5.98
C GLN A 166 -18.99 5.02 -4.60
N ARG A 167 -20.20 4.45 -4.56
CA ARG A 167 -20.88 4.10 -3.30
C ARG A 167 -20.34 2.81 -2.69
N ALA A 168 -19.98 1.83 -3.51
CA ALA A 168 -19.56 0.50 -3.08
C ALA A 168 -18.05 0.38 -2.79
N ALA A 169 -17.22 1.26 -3.33
CA ALA A 169 -15.77 1.18 -3.21
C ALA A 169 -15.17 2.38 -2.46
N PHE A 170 -14.08 2.12 -1.72
CA PHE A 170 -13.21 3.13 -1.11
C PHE A 170 -11.79 2.93 -1.62
N CYS A 171 -11.11 4.02 -1.96
CA CYS A 171 -9.73 4.00 -2.42
C CYS A 171 -8.84 4.79 -1.47
N VAL A 172 -7.82 4.13 -0.92
CA VAL A 172 -6.69 4.80 -0.29
C VAL A 172 -5.69 5.10 -1.39
N MET A 173 -5.45 6.38 -1.64
CA MET A 173 -4.60 6.85 -2.73
C MET A 173 -3.11 6.77 -2.37
N GLN A 174 -2.25 6.59 -3.36
CA GLN A 174 -0.79 6.61 -3.20
C GLN A 174 -0.30 7.93 -2.56
N ASP A 175 -0.76 9.06 -3.04
CA ASP A 175 -0.54 10.36 -2.39
C ASP A 175 -1.74 10.71 -1.52
N VAL A 176 -1.64 10.35 -0.25
CA VAL A 176 -2.68 10.60 0.76
C VAL A 176 -2.92 12.09 1.04
N ASN A 177 -2.00 12.99 0.66
CA ASN A 177 -2.23 14.43 0.83
C ASN A 177 -3.41 14.94 -0.02
N HIS A 178 -3.74 14.25 -1.10
CA HIS A 178 -4.91 14.56 -1.94
C HIS A 178 -6.22 13.96 -1.41
N GLN A 179 -6.20 13.29 -0.27
CA GLN A 179 -7.35 12.60 0.29
C GLN A 179 -7.73 13.11 1.69
N LEU A 180 -6.83 13.83 2.35
CA LEU A 180 -7.02 14.33 3.72
C LEU A 180 -7.37 15.80 3.68
N PHE A 181 -8.58 16.17 4.12
CA PHE A 181 -9.17 17.52 3.96
C PHE A 181 -9.61 18.15 5.26
N SER A 182 -9.76 17.36 6.34
CA SER A 182 -10.25 17.87 7.62
C SER A 182 -9.21 18.70 8.35
N ASP A 183 -9.66 19.47 9.33
CA ASP A 183 -8.84 20.24 10.26
C ASP A 183 -8.19 19.38 11.35
N SER A 184 -8.66 18.14 11.54
CA SER A 184 -8.15 17.21 12.55
C SER A 184 -8.17 15.77 12.08
N VAL A 185 -7.31 14.93 12.68
CA VAL A 185 -7.32 13.46 12.50
C VAL A 185 -8.68 12.88 12.84
N TRP A 186 -9.30 13.35 13.92
CA TRP A 186 -10.64 12.93 14.32
C TRP A 186 -11.69 13.32 13.29
N GLY A 187 -11.65 14.56 12.82
CA GLY A 187 -12.56 15.08 11.80
C GLY A 187 -12.46 14.28 10.49
N GLU A 188 -11.25 13.88 10.09
CA GLU A 188 -11.05 13.03 8.90
C GLU A 188 -11.76 11.67 9.03
N CYS A 189 -11.65 11.04 10.21
CA CYS A 189 -12.39 9.81 10.51
C CYS A 189 -13.91 10.03 10.49
N ARG A 190 -14.37 11.15 11.04
CA ARG A 190 -15.79 11.52 11.07
C ARG A 190 -16.37 11.77 9.67
N ILE A 191 -15.61 12.39 8.76
CA ILE A 191 -16.01 12.55 7.34
C ILE A 191 -16.24 11.18 6.67
N SER A 192 -15.38 10.21 6.97
CA SER A 192 -15.46 8.86 6.36
C SER A 192 -16.58 8.00 6.97
N ALA A 193 -16.95 8.25 8.21
CA ALA A 193 -18.00 7.54 8.95
C ALA A 193 -18.79 8.50 9.84
N PRO A 194 -19.72 9.27 9.26
CA PRO A 194 -20.48 10.31 10.00
C PRO A 194 -21.27 9.76 11.19
N ASP A 195 -21.80 8.56 11.04
CA ASP A 195 -22.69 7.90 12.03
C ASP A 195 -21.94 6.93 12.97
N ALA A 196 -20.61 6.80 12.82
CA ALA A 196 -19.85 5.89 13.68
C ALA A 196 -19.82 6.40 15.13
N PRO A 197 -19.98 5.51 16.14
CA PRO A 197 -19.78 5.88 17.54
C PRO A 197 -18.34 6.40 17.78
N ASP A 198 -18.19 7.33 18.74
CA ASP A 198 -16.90 7.90 19.10
C ASP A 198 -15.91 6.82 19.57
N GLU A 199 -16.41 5.83 20.30
CA GLU A 199 -15.62 4.70 20.78
C GLU A 199 -15.01 3.91 19.63
N LYS A 200 -15.75 3.69 18.53
CA LYS A 200 -15.25 3.00 17.34
C LYS A 200 -14.16 3.79 16.63
N ILE A 201 -14.32 5.11 16.54
CA ILE A 201 -13.27 5.97 15.95
C ILE A 201 -12.03 5.93 16.85
N ALA A 202 -12.19 6.05 18.17
CA ALA A 202 -11.10 5.99 19.13
C ALA A 202 -10.34 4.65 19.04
N GLU A 203 -11.05 3.52 19.00
CA GLU A 203 -10.48 2.17 18.86
C GLU A 203 -9.64 2.05 17.58
N VAL A 204 -10.17 2.51 16.45
CA VAL A 204 -9.46 2.47 15.17
C VAL A 204 -8.21 3.34 15.18
N LEU A 205 -8.29 4.55 15.75
CA LEU A 205 -7.16 5.45 15.88
C LEU A 205 -6.10 4.90 16.85
N ASP A 206 -6.51 4.28 17.96
CA ASP A 206 -5.60 3.65 18.91
C ASP A 206 -4.84 2.47 18.29
N ARG A 207 -5.58 1.59 17.61
CA ARG A 207 -5.00 0.45 16.87
C ARG A 207 -3.93 0.87 15.87
N LEU A 208 -4.10 2.02 15.23
CA LEU A 208 -3.16 2.59 14.26
C LEU A 208 -2.19 3.59 14.89
N GLN A 209 -2.15 3.69 16.24
CA GLN A 209 -1.30 4.57 17.03
C GLN A 209 -1.43 6.05 16.61
N LEU A 210 -2.66 6.47 16.38
CA LEU A 210 -3.00 7.84 15.98
C LEU A 210 -3.87 8.57 17.00
N LEU A 211 -4.37 7.88 18.06
CA LEU A 211 -5.30 8.47 19.02
C LEU A 211 -4.71 9.69 19.74
N SER A 212 -3.41 9.66 20.08
CA SER A 212 -2.72 10.80 20.69
C SER A 212 -2.58 12.02 19.76
N PHE A 213 -2.83 11.84 18.47
CA PHE A 213 -2.80 12.90 17.46
C PHE A 213 -4.18 13.35 17.00
N ARG A 214 -5.26 12.88 17.65
CA ARG A 214 -6.66 13.06 17.20
C ARG A 214 -7.03 14.50 16.89
N GLU A 215 -6.51 15.48 17.66
CA GLU A 215 -6.78 16.91 17.50
C GLU A 215 -5.79 17.60 16.52
N ARG A 216 -4.79 16.88 16.01
CA ARG A 216 -3.80 17.47 15.10
C ARG A 216 -4.36 17.55 13.68
N HIS A 217 -3.99 18.63 13.01
CA HIS A 217 -4.25 18.77 11.58
C HIS A 217 -3.53 17.68 10.79
N PRO A 218 -4.15 16.97 9.83
CA PRO A 218 -3.53 15.90 9.07
C PRO A 218 -2.22 16.28 8.39
N MET A 219 -2.10 17.54 7.92
CA MET A 219 -0.86 18.01 7.29
C MET A 219 0.32 18.15 8.26
N ALA A 220 0.08 18.22 9.56
CA ALA A 220 1.13 18.23 10.58
C ALA A 220 1.65 16.83 10.95
N LEU A 221 1.07 15.77 10.38
CA LEU A 221 1.50 14.40 10.57
C LEU A 221 2.72 14.07 9.68
N SER A 222 3.54 13.11 10.13
CA SER A 222 4.56 12.50 9.27
C SER A 222 3.92 11.71 8.12
N GLY A 223 4.68 11.42 7.05
CA GLY A 223 4.19 10.64 5.92
C GLY A 223 3.57 9.30 6.33
N GLY A 224 4.24 8.54 7.21
CA GLY A 224 3.72 7.26 7.72
C GLY A 224 2.48 7.42 8.60
N GLN A 225 2.35 8.51 9.36
CA GLN A 225 1.12 8.81 10.12
C GLN A 225 -0.05 9.15 9.19
N LYS A 226 0.19 9.94 8.14
CA LYS A 226 -0.83 10.24 7.11
C LYS A 226 -1.30 8.96 6.40
N GLN A 227 -0.36 8.06 6.08
CA GLN A 227 -0.70 6.78 5.45
C GLN A 227 -1.60 5.93 6.36
N ARG A 228 -1.27 5.82 7.65
CA ARG A 228 -2.12 5.11 8.61
C ARG A 228 -3.47 5.79 8.83
N LEU A 229 -3.53 7.13 8.77
CA LEU A 229 -4.81 7.84 8.84
C LEU A 229 -5.70 7.50 7.64
N ALA A 230 -5.16 7.45 6.42
CA ALA A 230 -5.92 7.03 5.25
C ALA A 230 -6.39 5.56 5.34
N VAL A 231 -5.61 4.68 5.98
CA VAL A 231 -6.06 3.31 6.30
C VAL A 231 -7.18 3.33 7.34
N ALA A 232 -7.11 4.20 8.37
CA ALA A 232 -8.17 4.37 9.37
C ALA A 232 -9.50 4.79 8.73
N THR A 233 -9.45 5.75 7.79
CA THR A 233 -10.66 6.19 7.08
C THR A 233 -11.26 5.08 6.21
N ALA A 234 -10.43 4.24 5.58
CA ALA A 234 -10.89 3.07 4.84
C ALA A 234 -11.59 2.04 5.76
N LEU A 235 -11.01 1.79 6.94
CA LEU A 235 -11.56 0.88 7.94
C LEU A 235 -12.95 1.33 8.41
N LEU A 236 -13.11 2.63 8.64
CA LEU A 236 -14.35 3.25 9.11
C LEU A 236 -15.42 3.38 8.02
N SER A 237 -15.04 3.39 6.74
CA SER A 237 -15.95 3.65 5.61
C SER A 237 -17.04 2.60 5.40
N GLU A 238 -16.91 1.40 5.97
CA GLU A 238 -17.84 0.26 5.87
C GLU A 238 -18.18 -0.19 4.43
N LYS A 239 -17.45 0.30 3.44
CA LYS A 239 -17.69 -0.08 2.04
C LYS A 239 -17.24 -1.53 1.74
N PRO A 240 -17.98 -2.27 0.91
CA PRO A 240 -17.68 -3.68 0.63
C PRO A 240 -16.39 -3.88 -0.18
N VAL A 241 -15.98 -2.91 -1.00
CA VAL A 241 -14.77 -2.98 -1.83
C VAL A 241 -13.76 -1.95 -1.37
N LEU A 242 -12.57 -2.40 -1.00
CA LEU A 242 -11.49 -1.56 -0.54
C LEU A 242 -10.29 -1.70 -1.48
N ILE A 243 -9.76 -0.58 -1.93
CA ILE A 243 -8.59 -0.53 -2.80
C ILE A 243 -7.53 0.32 -2.13
N PHE A 244 -6.33 -0.25 -1.95
CA PHE A 244 -5.19 0.43 -1.35
C PHE A 244 -4.11 0.60 -2.41
N ASP A 245 -3.66 1.83 -2.65
CA ASP A 245 -2.58 2.13 -3.58
C ASP A 245 -1.32 2.46 -2.78
N GLU A 246 -0.34 1.54 -2.76
CA GLU A 246 0.93 1.57 -2.01
C GLU A 246 0.76 1.87 -0.50
N PRO A 247 -0.06 1.09 0.25
CA PRO A 247 -0.41 1.40 1.65
C PRO A 247 0.76 1.33 2.64
N THR A 248 1.87 0.71 2.27
CA THR A 248 3.05 0.53 3.13
C THR A 248 4.24 1.40 2.71
N SER A 249 4.03 2.30 1.75
CA SER A 249 5.10 3.20 1.27
C SER A 249 5.64 4.07 2.41
N GLY A 250 6.96 4.03 2.61
CA GLY A 250 7.64 4.81 3.65
C GLY A 250 7.41 4.32 5.09
N LEU A 251 6.90 3.10 5.28
CA LEU A 251 6.73 2.48 6.60
C LEU A 251 7.93 1.59 6.96
N ASP A 252 8.32 1.65 8.23
CA ASP A 252 9.20 0.65 8.85
C ASP A 252 8.51 -0.72 8.95
N TYR A 253 9.25 -1.75 9.36
CA TYR A 253 8.71 -3.11 9.45
C TYR A 253 7.52 -3.21 10.41
N ALA A 254 7.63 -2.64 11.61
CA ALA A 254 6.58 -2.74 12.63
C ALA A 254 5.26 -2.10 12.12
N ARG A 255 5.34 -0.93 11.48
CA ARG A 255 4.18 -0.23 10.92
C ARG A 255 3.59 -0.94 9.70
N MET A 256 4.45 -1.55 8.88
CA MET A 256 4.00 -2.38 7.77
C MET A 256 3.20 -3.59 8.28
N VAL A 257 3.68 -4.27 9.33
CA VAL A 257 2.97 -5.42 9.94
C VAL A 257 1.62 -4.98 10.52
N GLU A 258 1.56 -3.83 11.21
CA GLU A 258 0.29 -3.27 11.71
C GLU A 258 -0.72 -3.04 10.57
N VAL A 259 -0.30 -2.38 9.48
CA VAL A 259 -1.16 -2.14 8.31
C VAL A 259 -1.57 -3.44 7.64
N SER A 260 -0.64 -4.41 7.51
CA SER A 260 -0.93 -5.74 6.98
C SER A 260 -2.02 -6.46 7.80
N GLY A 261 -1.90 -6.41 9.13
CA GLY A 261 -2.89 -6.96 10.05
C GLY A 261 -4.28 -6.32 9.89
N VAL A 262 -4.34 -4.98 9.77
CA VAL A 262 -5.59 -4.26 9.52
C VAL A 262 -6.23 -4.69 8.20
N ILE A 263 -5.47 -4.77 7.12
CA ILE A 263 -5.96 -5.18 5.79
C ILE A 263 -6.48 -6.62 5.81
N ARG A 264 -5.76 -7.54 6.48
CA ARG A 264 -6.21 -8.93 6.66
C ARG A 264 -7.50 -9.02 7.46
N ASP A 265 -7.66 -8.21 8.51
CA ASP A 265 -8.89 -8.22 9.31
C ASP A 265 -10.09 -7.65 8.54
N LEU A 266 -9.89 -6.64 7.70
CA LEU A 266 -10.92 -6.15 6.79
C LEU A 266 -11.39 -7.27 5.83
N ALA A 267 -10.47 -8.02 5.27
CA ALA A 267 -10.80 -9.17 4.44
C ALA A 267 -11.57 -10.23 5.25
N ARG A 268 -11.10 -10.62 6.45
CA ARG A 268 -11.79 -11.58 7.33
C ARG A 268 -13.21 -11.15 7.69
N GLN A 269 -13.51 -9.85 7.72
CA GLN A 269 -14.87 -9.31 7.89
C GLN A 269 -15.73 -9.42 6.61
N GLY A 270 -15.25 -10.10 5.58
CA GLY A 270 -15.97 -10.29 4.32
C GLY A 270 -15.80 -9.16 3.32
N ARG A 271 -14.89 -8.21 3.55
CA ARG A 271 -14.59 -7.17 2.56
C ARG A 271 -13.80 -7.75 1.39
N ILE A 272 -13.96 -7.15 0.24
CA ILE A 272 -13.21 -7.42 -0.98
C ILE A 272 -12.04 -6.44 -1.02
N VAL A 273 -10.81 -6.95 -1.02
CA VAL A 273 -9.63 -6.10 -0.89
C VAL A 273 -8.70 -6.27 -2.08
N LEU A 274 -8.37 -5.14 -2.72
CA LEU A 274 -7.30 -5.06 -3.72
C LEU A 274 -6.19 -4.14 -3.18
N VAL A 275 -4.93 -4.55 -3.39
CA VAL A 275 -3.78 -3.75 -2.95
C VAL A 275 -2.80 -3.62 -4.11
N VAL A 276 -2.61 -2.40 -4.58
CA VAL A 276 -1.52 -2.08 -5.51
C VAL A 276 -0.24 -1.95 -4.70
N THR A 277 0.77 -2.76 -4.98
CA THR A 277 2.03 -2.68 -4.26
C THR A 277 3.19 -3.37 -4.98
N HIS A 278 4.41 -2.92 -4.67
CA HIS A 278 5.68 -3.55 -5.03
C HIS A 278 6.42 -4.13 -3.80
N ASP A 279 5.78 -4.08 -2.64
CA ASP A 279 6.36 -4.46 -1.36
C ASP A 279 6.27 -5.98 -1.15
N GLN A 280 7.40 -6.67 -1.33
CA GLN A 280 7.46 -8.14 -1.25
C GLN A 280 7.14 -8.67 0.15
N GLU A 281 7.56 -7.99 1.21
CA GLU A 281 7.23 -8.40 2.59
C GLU A 281 5.73 -8.24 2.87
N PHE A 282 5.13 -7.15 2.39
CA PHE A 282 3.69 -6.95 2.51
C PHE A 282 2.91 -8.00 1.72
N LEU A 283 3.35 -8.34 0.49
CA LEU A 283 2.73 -9.39 -0.32
C LEU A 283 2.66 -10.72 0.43
N GLN A 284 3.77 -11.15 1.05
CA GLN A 284 3.85 -12.38 1.82
C GLN A 284 2.93 -12.39 3.05
N GLN A 285 2.78 -11.24 3.70
CA GLN A 285 2.03 -11.14 4.95
C GLN A 285 0.53 -10.95 4.75
N ALA A 286 0.14 -10.19 3.74
CA ALA A 286 -1.22 -9.69 3.61
C ALA A 286 -2.00 -10.25 2.43
N CYS A 287 -1.35 -10.72 1.36
CA CYS A 287 -2.03 -11.05 0.11
C CYS A 287 -2.20 -12.55 -0.09
N ASP A 288 -3.32 -12.94 -0.71
CA ASP A 288 -3.65 -14.33 -1.02
C ASP A 288 -3.33 -14.67 -2.49
N ARG A 289 -3.45 -13.69 -3.37
CA ARG A 289 -3.26 -13.83 -4.83
C ARG A 289 -2.67 -12.59 -5.44
N VAL A 290 -2.21 -12.71 -6.67
CA VAL A 290 -1.65 -11.60 -7.46
C VAL A 290 -2.32 -11.48 -8.82
N LEU A 291 -2.63 -10.23 -9.21
CA LEU A 291 -2.98 -9.81 -10.56
C LEU A 291 -1.77 -9.05 -11.14
N HIS A 292 -1.17 -9.60 -12.18
CA HIS A 292 -0.11 -8.92 -12.92
C HIS A 292 -0.70 -8.12 -14.09
N LEU A 293 -0.31 -6.85 -14.21
CA LEU A 293 -0.67 -5.96 -15.31
C LEU A 293 0.49 -5.79 -16.28
#